data_0e20c484af7ef0f12828753a0520e4de
#
_entry.id   0e20c484af7ef0f12828753a0520e4de
#
_cell.length_a   1.000
_cell.length_b   1.000
_cell.length_c   1.000
_cell.angle_alpha   90.00
_cell.angle_beta   90.00
_cell.angle_gamma   90.00
#
_symmetry.space_group_name_H-M   'P 1'
#
loop_
_entity.id
_entity.type
_entity.pdbx_description
1 polymer ?
#
loop_
_entity_poly.entity_id
_entity_poly.type
_entity_poly.pdbx_seq_one_letter_code
_entity_poly.pdbx_strand_id
1 'polypeptide(L)'
;MKTSQKGKALIKQFEGFRPDAYKVHAGEKFYTIGYGHYGPDVTPTMKISREQAEKLLTDDLVKFERLVDVYQGIYGFNQNQYDALVSFAYNVGSINQLTAYGKRSIDVIAHKMLEYTKSGGKELAGLVKRRKAEYELFTKPVAIMADATTYDGIRYLQQQLKLRGHYKGAIDGLYGPQTNRAVHMLFEQIDMN
;
A
#
# COMPACT_ATOMS: atom_id res chain seq x y z
N MET A 1 -1.08 9.59 4.72
CA MET A 1 -0.07 9.55 3.62
C MET A 1 -0.77 9.67 2.27
N LYS A 2 0.00 9.70 1.15
CA LYS A 2 -0.56 9.65 -0.21
C LYS A 2 0.12 8.56 -1.01
N THR A 3 -0.62 7.94 -1.93
CA THR A 3 -0.09 6.92 -2.84
C THR A 3 0.96 7.55 -3.77
N SER A 4 2.16 6.98 -3.77
CA SER A 4 3.25 7.46 -4.61
C SER A 4 3.03 7.12 -6.09
N GLN A 5 3.84 7.70 -6.97
CA GLN A 5 3.84 7.33 -8.41
C GLN A 5 4.10 5.84 -8.63
N LYS A 6 4.92 5.21 -7.76
CA LYS A 6 5.21 3.78 -7.80
C LYS A 6 3.97 2.95 -7.43
N GLY A 7 3.23 3.35 -6.38
CA GLY A 7 1.96 2.71 -6.01
C GLY A 7 0.91 2.86 -7.12
N LYS A 8 0.78 4.06 -7.71
CA LYS A 8 -0.11 4.28 -8.87
C LYS A 8 0.30 3.43 -10.08
N ALA A 9 1.60 3.29 -10.36
CA ALA A 9 2.10 2.46 -11.45
C ALA A 9 1.72 0.98 -11.24
N LEU A 10 1.86 0.48 -10.01
CA LEU A 10 1.45 -0.89 -9.66
C LEU A 10 -0.05 -1.11 -9.92
N ILE A 11 -0.90 -0.21 -9.48
CA ILE A 11 -2.35 -0.30 -9.72
C ILE A 11 -2.64 -0.28 -11.22
N LYS A 12 -2.10 0.69 -11.95
CA LYS A 12 -2.29 0.83 -13.41
C LYS A 12 -1.87 -0.43 -14.18
N GLN A 13 -0.82 -1.12 -13.73
CA GLN A 13 -0.34 -2.37 -14.32
C GLN A 13 -1.40 -3.49 -14.28
N PHE A 14 -2.17 -3.59 -13.21
CA PHE A 14 -3.16 -4.66 -13.03
C PHE A 14 -4.56 -4.28 -13.52
N GLU A 15 -4.93 -3.01 -13.47
CA GLU A 15 -6.25 -2.58 -13.95
C GLU A 15 -6.30 -2.43 -15.48
N GLY A 16 -5.17 -2.05 -16.10
CA GLY A 16 -5.13 -1.72 -17.53
C GLY A 16 -5.81 -0.38 -17.83
N PHE A 17 -5.51 0.20 -18.97
CA PHE A 17 -6.13 1.46 -19.42
C PHE A 17 -7.22 1.20 -20.47
N ARG A 18 -8.43 1.68 -20.22
CA ARG A 18 -9.52 1.66 -21.18
C ARG A 18 -10.01 3.08 -21.46
N PRO A 19 -9.76 3.61 -22.67
CA PRO A 19 -10.13 4.98 -23.02
C PRO A 19 -11.64 5.17 -23.20
N ASP A 20 -12.34 4.10 -23.56
CA ASP A 20 -13.78 4.11 -23.84
C ASP A 20 -14.57 3.55 -22.66
N ALA A 21 -15.73 4.14 -22.39
CA ALA A 21 -16.64 3.64 -21.38
C ALA A 21 -17.17 2.25 -21.72
N TYR A 22 -17.22 1.35 -20.72
CA TYR A 22 -17.69 -0.02 -20.89
C TYR A 22 -18.45 -0.52 -19.66
N LYS A 23 -19.16 -1.61 -19.83
CA LYS A 23 -19.74 -2.40 -18.74
C LYS A 23 -19.10 -3.77 -18.72
N VAL A 24 -18.74 -4.29 -17.53
CA VAL A 24 -18.24 -5.66 -17.36
C VAL A 24 -19.39 -6.65 -17.50
N HIS A 25 -20.57 -6.28 -16.96
CA HIS A 25 -21.79 -7.08 -17.06
C HIS A 25 -22.96 -6.17 -17.51
N ALA A 26 -23.87 -6.73 -18.30
CA ALA A 26 -25.03 -5.98 -18.82
C ALA A 26 -25.93 -5.37 -17.73
N GLY A 27 -25.96 -5.98 -16.54
CA GLY A 27 -26.75 -5.50 -15.39
C GLY A 27 -26.12 -4.41 -14.55
N GLU A 28 -24.91 -3.96 -14.85
CA GLU A 28 -24.29 -2.87 -14.08
C GLU A 28 -25.06 -1.56 -14.23
N LYS A 29 -25.21 -0.86 -13.08
CA LYS A 29 -25.94 0.42 -13.04
C LYS A 29 -25.18 1.50 -13.79
N PHE A 30 -23.87 1.58 -13.65
CA PHE A 30 -23.01 2.60 -14.24
C PHE A 30 -22.01 2.00 -15.21
N TYR A 31 -21.28 2.85 -15.92
CA TYR A 31 -20.18 2.48 -16.78
C TYR A 31 -18.85 2.60 -16.04
N THR A 32 -17.85 1.87 -16.56
CA THR A 32 -16.47 1.92 -16.11
C THR A 32 -15.60 2.55 -17.20
N ILE A 33 -14.56 3.30 -16.82
CA ILE A 33 -13.61 3.93 -17.76
C ILE A 33 -12.23 4.07 -17.13
N GLY A 34 -11.19 4.28 -17.94
CA GLY A 34 -9.83 4.57 -17.46
C GLY A 34 -9.17 3.36 -16.80
N TYR A 35 -8.78 3.50 -15.56
CA TYR A 35 -8.16 2.47 -14.72
C TYR A 35 -9.17 1.85 -13.72
N GLY A 36 -10.41 1.68 -14.14
CA GLY A 36 -11.44 1.09 -13.30
C GLY A 36 -12.34 2.11 -12.59
N HIS A 37 -12.33 3.37 -13.01
CA HIS A 37 -13.25 4.38 -12.49
C HIS A 37 -14.69 4.01 -12.87
N TYR A 38 -15.55 3.82 -11.86
CA TYR A 38 -16.96 3.40 -12.00
C TYR A 38 -17.85 4.39 -11.27
N GLY A 39 -18.80 5.00 -11.99
CA GLY A 39 -19.66 5.99 -11.36
C GLY A 39 -20.76 6.52 -12.27
N PRO A 40 -21.70 7.31 -11.68
CA PRO A 40 -22.80 7.96 -12.42
C PRO A 40 -22.31 9.05 -13.38
N ASP A 41 -21.11 9.50 -13.25
CA ASP A 41 -20.42 10.49 -14.08
C ASP A 41 -19.86 9.91 -15.38
N VAL A 42 -19.80 8.56 -15.49
CA VAL A 42 -19.34 7.88 -16.72
C VAL A 42 -20.52 7.63 -17.65
N THR A 43 -20.59 8.39 -18.75
CA THR A 43 -21.64 8.22 -19.78
C THR A 43 -21.26 7.13 -20.80
N PRO A 44 -22.25 6.49 -21.49
CA PRO A 44 -21.99 5.39 -22.43
C PRO A 44 -21.04 5.73 -23.58
N THR A 45 -21.00 6.98 -23.99
CA THR A 45 -20.18 7.46 -25.12
C THR A 45 -18.90 8.16 -24.69
N MET A 46 -18.61 8.16 -23.37
CA MET A 46 -17.47 8.87 -22.82
C MET A 46 -16.15 8.26 -23.29
N LYS A 47 -15.22 9.13 -23.69
CA LYS A 47 -13.84 8.80 -24.03
C LYS A 47 -12.91 9.71 -23.28
N ILE A 48 -11.82 9.17 -22.76
CA ILE A 48 -10.84 9.93 -21.97
C ILE A 48 -9.40 9.67 -22.42
N SER A 49 -8.56 10.67 -22.21
CA SER A 49 -7.11 10.53 -22.38
C SER A 49 -6.49 9.80 -21.18
N ARG A 50 -5.19 9.44 -21.31
CA ARG A 50 -4.42 8.86 -20.19
C ARG A 50 -4.30 9.82 -19.02
N GLU A 51 -4.10 11.10 -19.28
CA GLU A 51 -3.99 12.16 -18.27
C GLU A 51 -5.30 12.30 -17.48
N GLN A 52 -6.44 12.26 -18.17
CA GLN A 52 -7.74 12.27 -17.53
C GLN A 52 -7.97 11.02 -16.68
N ALA A 53 -7.59 9.84 -17.18
CA ALA A 53 -7.67 8.59 -16.42
C ALA A 53 -6.76 8.59 -15.17
N GLU A 54 -5.58 9.20 -15.23
CA GLU A 54 -4.68 9.34 -14.08
C GLU A 54 -5.24 10.29 -13.02
N LYS A 55 -5.95 11.33 -13.44
CA LYS A 55 -6.67 12.21 -12.52
C LYS A 55 -7.80 11.44 -11.82
N LEU A 56 -8.65 10.75 -12.57
CA LEU A 56 -9.72 9.92 -12.01
C LEU A 56 -9.18 8.87 -11.04
N LEU A 57 -8.11 8.17 -11.40
CA LEU A 57 -7.45 7.22 -10.50
C LEU A 57 -6.99 7.91 -9.22
N THR A 58 -6.39 9.09 -9.32
CA THR A 58 -5.92 9.83 -8.13
C THR A 58 -7.07 10.19 -7.21
N ASP A 59 -8.20 10.61 -7.76
CA ASP A 59 -9.40 10.96 -7.01
C ASP A 59 -10.03 9.71 -6.36
N ASP A 60 -10.09 8.60 -7.10
CA ASP A 60 -10.59 7.31 -6.59
C ASP A 60 -9.74 6.75 -5.46
N LEU A 61 -8.43 6.94 -5.51
CA LEU A 61 -7.51 6.43 -4.49
C LEU A 61 -7.74 7.05 -3.11
N VAL A 62 -8.30 8.25 -3.02
CA VAL A 62 -8.54 8.94 -1.73
C VAL A 62 -9.36 8.07 -0.75
N LYS A 63 -10.36 7.35 -1.22
CA LYS A 63 -11.16 6.46 -0.37
C LYS A 63 -10.35 5.28 0.17
N PHE A 64 -9.45 4.71 -0.63
CA PHE A 64 -8.60 3.57 -0.22
C PHE A 64 -7.42 4.02 0.66
N GLU A 65 -6.86 5.20 0.39
CA GLU A 65 -5.88 5.84 1.26
C GLU A 65 -6.43 6.01 2.69
N ARG A 66 -7.68 6.48 2.82
CA ARG A 66 -8.33 6.59 4.13
C ARG A 66 -8.45 5.25 4.86
N LEU A 67 -8.72 4.16 4.14
CA LEU A 67 -8.77 2.82 4.75
C LEU A 67 -7.42 2.38 5.31
N VAL A 68 -6.33 2.75 4.66
CA VAL A 68 -4.96 2.47 5.13
C VAL A 68 -4.56 3.43 6.24
N ASP A 69 -4.92 4.71 6.15
CA ASP A 69 -4.61 5.75 7.14
C ASP A 69 -5.15 5.43 8.54
N VAL A 70 -6.29 4.70 8.65
CA VAL A 70 -6.83 4.21 9.94
C VAL A 70 -5.78 3.41 10.73
N TYR A 71 -4.92 2.67 10.04
CA TYR A 71 -3.91 1.81 10.65
C TYR A 71 -2.52 2.45 10.74
N GLN A 72 -2.34 3.65 10.20
CA GLN A 72 -1.04 4.31 10.17
C GLN A 72 -0.49 4.60 11.58
N GLY A 73 -1.37 4.97 12.51
CA GLY A 73 -1.00 5.19 13.92
C GLY A 73 -0.53 3.92 14.65
N ILE A 74 -1.01 2.75 14.21
CA ILE A 74 -0.66 1.45 14.79
C ILE A 74 0.66 0.93 14.23
N TYR A 75 0.81 0.97 12.90
CA TYR A 75 1.89 0.28 12.19
C TYR A 75 3.03 1.17 11.75
N GLY A 76 2.79 2.47 11.53
CA GLY A 76 3.79 3.36 10.95
C GLY A 76 4.28 2.88 9.61
N PHE A 77 3.38 2.52 8.70
CA PHE A 77 3.74 2.02 7.39
C PHE A 77 4.70 2.98 6.67
N ASN A 78 5.74 2.44 6.08
CA ASN A 78 6.57 3.19 5.14
C ASN A 78 5.86 3.34 3.78
N GLN A 79 6.44 4.16 2.88
CA GLN A 79 5.82 4.44 1.58
C GLN A 79 5.57 3.17 0.75
N ASN A 80 6.50 2.21 0.73
CA ASN A 80 6.33 0.97 -0.02
C ASN A 80 5.19 0.11 0.56
N GLN A 81 5.10 0.01 1.88
CA GLN A 81 4.02 -0.70 2.57
C GLN A 81 2.66 -0.02 2.34
N TYR A 82 2.64 1.31 2.44
CA TYR A 82 1.45 2.10 2.19
C TYR A 82 0.93 1.91 0.76
N ASP A 83 1.80 2.05 -0.23
CA ASP A 83 1.46 1.87 -1.65
C ASP A 83 0.92 0.46 -1.95
N ALA A 84 1.55 -0.57 -1.39
CA ALA A 84 1.11 -1.95 -1.55
C ALA A 84 -0.27 -2.19 -0.92
N LEU A 85 -0.51 -1.63 0.28
CA LEU A 85 -1.80 -1.75 0.97
C LEU A 85 -2.91 -0.98 0.25
N VAL A 86 -2.62 0.19 -0.32
CA VAL A 86 -3.60 0.93 -1.13
C VAL A 86 -3.92 0.15 -2.41
N SER A 87 -2.92 -0.46 -3.09
CA SER A 87 -3.17 -1.35 -4.23
C SER A 87 -4.04 -2.56 -3.84
N PHE A 88 -3.74 -3.18 -2.71
CA PHE A 88 -4.54 -4.28 -2.18
C PHE A 88 -5.98 -3.84 -1.89
N ALA A 89 -6.16 -2.72 -1.17
CA ALA A 89 -7.48 -2.18 -0.86
C ALA A 89 -8.26 -1.80 -2.11
N TYR A 90 -7.61 -1.27 -3.14
CA TYR A 90 -8.23 -0.94 -4.43
C TYR A 90 -8.87 -2.15 -5.09
N ASN A 91 -8.22 -3.32 -4.99
CA ASN A 91 -8.72 -4.57 -5.57
C ASN A 91 -9.70 -5.33 -4.67
N VAL A 92 -9.44 -5.39 -3.35
CA VAL A 92 -10.22 -6.21 -2.39
C VAL A 92 -11.32 -5.41 -1.70
N GLY A 93 -11.21 -4.08 -1.69
CA GLY A 93 -12.16 -3.16 -1.06
C GLY A 93 -11.81 -2.78 0.39
N SER A 94 -10.97 -3.54 1.09
CA SER A 94 -10.61 -3.27 2.49
C SER A 94 -9.30 -3.97 2.89
N ILE A 95 -8.65 -3.47 3.94
CA ILE A 95 -7.51 -4.13 4.59
C ILE A 95 -7.83 -4.61 6.02
N ASN A 96 -9.06 -4.48 6.47
CA ASN A 96 -9.45 -4.81 7.85
C ASN A 96 -9.17 -6.28 8.20
N GLN A 97 -9.59 -7.22 7.34
CA GLN A 97 -9.32 -8.65 7.55
C GLN A 97 -7.85 -8.99 7.36
N LEU A 98 -7.18 -8.32 6.40
CA LEU A 98 -5.75 -8.49 6.18
C LEU A 98 -4.93 -8.13 7.42
N THR A 99 -5.27 -7.03 8.10
CA THR A 99 -4.61 -6.57 9.33
C THR A 99 -5.15 -7.24 10.60
N ALA A 100 -6.21 -8.07 10.50
CA ALA A 100 -7.02 -8.53 11.64
C ALA A 100 -7.41 -7.36 12.56
N TYR A 101 -7.90 -6.28 11.95
CA TYR A 101 -8.30 -5.05 12.66
C TYR A 101 -7.17 -4.46 13.53
N GLY A 102 -5.95 -4.48 13.02
CA GLY A 102 -4.76 -3.92 13.70
C GLY A 102 -4.06 -4.89 14.66
N LYS A 103 -4.40 -6.17 14.66
CA LYS A 103 -3.85 -7.17 15.61
C LYS A 103 -2.70 -8.02 15.04
N ARG A 104 -2.49 -8.02 13.71
CA ARG A 104 -1.40 -8.78 13.08
C ARG A 104 -0.10 -7.98 13.08
N SER A 105 1.03 -8.67 13.15
CA SER A 105 2.33 -8.04 12.89
C SER A 105 2.50 -7.72 11.39
N ILE A 106 3.41 -6.81 11.07
CA ILE A 106 3.72 -6.40 9.68
C ILE A 106 4.12 -7.61 8.83
N ASP A 107 4.94 -8.52 9.36
CA ASP A 107 5.40 -9.71 8.62
C ASP A 107 4.25 -10.67 8.33
N VAL A 108 3.33 -10.85 9.29
CA VAL A 108 2.13 -11.67 9.07
C VAL A 108 1.19 -11.01 8.04
N ILE A 109 1.06 -9.68 8.02
CA ILE A 109 0.28 -8.95 7.00
C ILE A 109 0.85 -9.23 5.61
N ALA A 110 2.18 -9.14 5.44
CA ALA A 110 2.84 -9.42 4.17
C ALA A 110 2.49 -10.82 3.64
N HIS A 111 2.68 -11.86 4.45
CA HIS A 111 2.40 -13.23 4.03
C HIS A 111 0.92 -13.49 3.79
N LYS A 112 0.03 -12.94 4.63
CA LYS A 112 -1.41 -13.07 4.45
C LYS A 112 -1.93 -12.42 3.17
N MET A 113 -1.28 -11.38 2.68
CA MET A 113 -1.61 -10.77 1.39
C MET A 113 -1.60 -11.81 0.26
N LEU A 114 -0.63 -12.73 0.24
CA LEU A 114 -0.48 -13.76 -0.78
C LEU A 114 -1.65 -14.76 -0.85
N GLU A 115 -2.47 -14.86 0.19
CA GLU A 115 -3.61 -15.79 0.23
C GLU A 115 -4.85 -15.28 -0.54
N TYR A 116 -4.90 -13.98 -0.92
CA TYR A 116 -6.05 -13.37 -1.58
C TYR A 116 -6.02 -13.56 -3.11
N THR A 117 -5.94 -14.81 -3.55
CA THR A 117 -5.78 -15.21 -4.95
C THR A 117 -7.06 -15.74 -5.60
N LYS A 118 -8.18 -15.82 -4.84
CA LYS A 118 -9.43 -16.44 -5.31
C LYS A 118 -10.52 -15.42 -5.57
N SER A 119 -11.34 -15.71 -6.59
CA SER A 119 -12.60 -15.05 -6.86
C SER A 119 -13.65 -16.10 -7.24
N GLY A 120 -14.85 -16.03 -6.65
CA GLY A 120 -15.87 -17.07 -6.82
C GLY A 120 -15.38 -18.48 -6.42
N GLY A 121 -14.49 -18.60 -5.44
CA GLY A 121 -13.91 -19.86 -4.96
C GLY A 121 -12.78 -20.43 -5.84
N LYS A 122 -12.50 -19.84 -7.01
CA LYS A 122 -11.45 -20.29 -7.93
C LYS A 122 -10.23 -19.40 -7.84
N GLU A 123 -9.05 -20.01 -7.85
CA GLU A 123 -7.80 -19.28 -7.94
C GLU A 123 -7.63 -18.67 -9.33
N LEU A 124 -7.23 -17.40 -9.41
CA LEU A 124 -7.02 -16.66 -10.64
C LEU A 124 -5.54 -16.27 -10.78
N ALA A 125 -4.91 -16.68 -11.87
CA ALA A 125 -3.49 -16.38 -12.14
C ALA A 125 -3.19 -14.87 -12.11
N GLY A 126 -4.13 -14.02 -12.51
CA GLY A 126 -4.01 -12.56 -12.42
C GLY A 126 -3.91 -12.07 -10.98
N LEU A 127 -4.72 -12.63 -10.06
CA LEU A 127 -4.67 -12.31 -8.64
C LEU A 127 -3.39 -12.82 -7.99
N VAL A 128 -2.92 -14.03 -8.36
CA VAL A 128 -1.62 -14.56 -7.89
C VAL A 128 -0.49 -13.60 -8.25
N LYS A 129 -0.41 -13.14 -9.52
CA LYS A 129 0.59 -12.18 -9.98
C LYS A 129 0.48 -10.85 -9.23
N ARG A 130 -0.74 -10.34 -9.02
CA ARG A 130 -0.99 -9.08 -8.30
C ARG A 130 -0.53 -9.17 -6.85
N ARG A 131 -0.95 -10.20 -6.12
CA ARG A 131 -0.54 -10.41 -4.72
C ARG A 131 0.97 -10.52 -4.56
N LYS A 132 1.64 -11.21 -5.50
CA LYS A 132 3.10 -11.30 -5.51
C LYS A 132 3.75 -9.93 -5.69
N ALA A 133 3.30 -9.13 -6.64
CA ALA A 133 3.85 -7.79 -6.87
C ALA A 133 3.59 -6.83 -5.69
N GLU A 134 2.42 -6.91 -5.06
CA GLU A 134 2.10 -6.16 -3.84
C GLU A 134 2.96 -6.62 -2.66
N TYR A 135 3.17 -7.92 -2.48
CA TYR A 135 4.08 -8.47 -1.47
C TYR A 135 5.53 -8.00 -1.68
N GLU A 136 6.04 -8.08 -2.91
CA GLU A 136 7.38 -7.63 -3.25
C GLU A 136 7.57 -6.13 -2.97
N LEU A 137 6.55 -5.30 -3.27
CA LEU A 137 6.58 -3.90 -2.92
C LEU A 137 6.53 -3.68 -1.40
N PHE A 138 5.65 -4.40 -0.70
CA PHE A 138 5.45 -4.28 0.74
C PHE A 138 6.72 -4.63 1.53
N THR A 139 7.41 -5.71 1.13
CA THR A 139 8.60 -6.22 1.80
C THR A 139 9.89 -5.57 1.33
N LYS A 140 9.82 -4.76 0.25
CA LYS A 140 11.01 -4.09 -0.26
C LYS A 140 11.57 -3.14 0.78
N PRO A 141 12.84 -3.32 1.20
CA PRO A 141 13.47 -2.41 2.14
C PRO A 141 13.41 -0.98 1.60
N VAL A 142 12.96 -0.06 2.43
CA VAL A 142 13.25 1.36 2.20
C VAL A 142 14.69 1.53 2.64
N ALA A 143 15.49 2.23 1.86
CA ALA A 143 16.84 2.58 2.25
C ALA A 143 16.77 3.48 3.50
N ILE A 144 16.70 2.87 4.68
CA ILE A 144 16.55 3.55 5.97
C ILE A 144 17.70 4.54 6.18
N MET A 145 18.86 4.26 5.58
CA MET A 145 20.07 5.06 5.75
C MET A 145 20.11 6.31 4.85
N ALA A 146 19.39 6.35 3.73
CA ALA A 146 19.41 7.52 2.85
C ALA A 146 18.64 8.73 3.42
N ASP A 147 17.61 8.48 4.25
CA ASP A 147 16.77 9.51 4.87
C ASP A 147 17.00 9.71 6.38
N ALA A 148 17.91 8.93 6.99
CA ALA A 148 18.19 9.02 8.43
C ALA A 148 18.86 10.34 8.86
N THR A 149 19.09 11.25 7.91
CA THR A 149 19.60 12.60 8.15
C THR A 149 18.49 13.64 8.22
N THR A 150 17.27 13.30 7.79
CA THR A 150 16.12 14.21 7.84
C THR A 150 15.28 13.95 9.08
N TYR A 151 14.57 14.98 9.55
CA TYR A 151 13.64 14.88 10.68
C TYR A 151 12.62 13.75 10.51
N ASP A 152 11.98 13.66 9.33
CA ASP A 152 10.98 12.63 9.05
C ASP A 152 11.62 11.24 8.87
N GLY A 153 12.81 11.16 8.30
CA GLY A 153 13.57 9.91 8.19
C GLY A 153 13.99 9.37 9.56
N ILE A 154 14.39 10.24 10.48
CA ILE A 154 14.72 9.84 11.87
C ILE A 154 13.46 9.40 12.62
N ARG A 155 12.34 10.09 12.48
CA ARG A 155 11.05 9.66 13.07
C ARG A 155 10.67 8.28 12.58
N TYR A 156 10.78 8.05 11.28
CA TYR A 156 10.50 6.75 10.69
C TYR A 156 11.43 5.66 11.24
N LEU A 157 12.74 5.92 11.30
CA LEU A 157 13.72 5.00 11.91
C LEU A 157 13.37 4.67 13.36
N GLN A 158 13.10 5.67 14.19
CA GLN A 158 12.70 5.50 15.60
C GLN A 158 11.44 4.64 15.71
N GLN A 159 10.45 4.85 14.86
CA GLN A 159 9.23 4.06 14.81
C GLN A 159 9.50 2.61 14.46
N GLN A 160 10.34 2.34 13.44
CA GLN A 160 10.72 0.99 13.05
C GLN A 160 11.50 0.25 14.16
N LEU A 161 12.41 0.95 14.82
CA LEU A 161 13.15 0.41 15.96
C LEU A 161 12.24 0.11 17.16
N LYS A 162 11.23 0.97 17.39
CA LYS A 162 10.23 0.78 18.46
C LYS A 162 9.34 -0.43 18.19
N LEU A 163 8.87 -0.61 16.96
CA LEU A 163 8.08 -1.76 16.55
C LEU A 163 8.82 -3.09 16.73
N ARG A 164 10.16 -3.07 16.58
CA ARG A 164 11.03 -4.23 16.78
C ARG A 164 11.52 -4.41 18.23
N GLY A 165 11.06 -3.55 19.14
CA GLY A 165 11.43 -3.63 20.57
C GLY A 165 12.80 -3.06 20.92
N HIS A 166 13.55 -2.51 19.95
CA HIS A 166 14.89 -1.96 20.17
C HIS A 166 14.90 -0.51 20.70
N TYR A 167 13.79 0.24 20.49
CA TYR A 167 13.69 1.64 20.89
C TYR A 167 12.54 1.86 21.85
N LYS A 168 12.83 2.50 23.01
CA LYS A 168 11.83 2.82 24.05
C LYS A 168 11.58 4.31 24.22
N GLY A 169 12.31 5.15 23.45
CA GLY A 169 12.22 6.61 23.53
C GLY A 169 10.98 7.19 22.82
N ALA A 170 10.89 8.52 22.87
CA ALA A 170 9.93 9.29 22.10
C ALA A 170 10.30 9.26 20.61
N ILE A 171 9.29 9.28 19.74
CA ILE A 171 9.48 9.41 18.27
C ILE A 171 9.53 10.90 17.96
N ASP A 172 10.69 11.50 18.22
CA ASP A 172 10.90 12.96 18.20
C ASP A 172 11.64 13.47 16.96
N GLY A 173 12.11 12.58 16.08
CA GLY A 173 12.85 12.96 14.88
C GLY A 173 14.29 13.40 15.14
N LEU A 174 14.81 13.20 16.36
CA LEU A 174 16.18 13.56 16.75
C LEU A 174 17.05 12.30 16.84
N TYR A 175 18.16 12.28 16.08
CA TYR A 175 19.11 11.18 16.14
C TYR A 175 20.05 11.35 17.36
N GLY A 176 19.52 11.00 18.53
CA GLY A 176 20.25 11.08 19.80
C GLY A 176 20.85 9.73 20.24
N PRO A 177 21.49 9.69 21.44
CA PRO A 177 22.14 8.49 21.96
C PRO A 177 21.22 7.25 22.10
N GLN A 178 19.94 7.46 22.35
CA GLN A 178 18.94 6.38 22.43
C GLN A 178 18.67 5.76 21.07
N THR A 179 18.50 6.59 20.03
CA THR A 179 18.31 6.14 18.67
C THR A 179 19.55 5.38 18.18
N ASN A 180 20.74 5.90 18.44
CA ASN A 180 22.00 5.27 18.06
C ASN A 180 22.16 3.89 18.72
N ARG A 181 21.91 3.76 20.03
CA ARG A 181 21.94 2.45 20.71
C ARG A 181 20.96 1.45 20.11
N ALA A 182 19.75 1.88 19.82
CA ALA A 182 18.74 1.02 19.23
C ALA A 182 19.12 0.52 17.82
N VAL A 183 19.79 1.37 17.03
CA VAL A 183 20.36 0.99 15.72
C VAL A 183 21.45 -0.05 15.89
N HIS A 184 22.39 0.12 16.83
CA HIS A 184 23.42 -0.88 17.12
C HIS A 184 22.83 -2.24 17.53
N MET A 185 21.85 -2.27 18.42
CA MET A 185 21.16 -3.50 18.83
C MET A 185 20.51 -4.23 17.64
N LEU A 186 19.96 -3.49 16.66
CA LEU A 186 19.40 -4.08 15.45
C LEU A 186 20.50 -4.74 14.60
N PHE A 187 21.65 -4.10 14.42
CA PHE A 187 22.77 -4.66 13.65
C PHE A 187 23.39 -5.88 14.31
N GLU A 188 23.57 -5.87 15.64
CA GLU A 188 24.08 -7.03 16.38
C GLU A 188 23.21 -8.28 16.22
N GLN A 189 21.88 -8.12 16.08
CA GLN A 189 20.98 -9.24 15.81
C GLN A 189 21.07 -9.77 14.38
N ILE A 190 21.41 -8.92 13.42
CA ILE A 190 21.56 -9.31 12.01
C ILE A 190 22.85 -10.12 11.82
N ASP A 191 23.92 -9.75 12.52
CA ASP A 191 25.21 -10.43 12.43
C ASP A 191 25.26 -11.79 13.16
N MET A 192 24.25 -12.10 14.00
CA MET A 192 24.15 -13.37 14.75
C MET A 192 23.24 -14.42 14.09
N ASN A 193 22.60 -14.13 12.95
CA ASN A 193 21.73 -15.02 12.20
C ASN A 193 22.28 -15.28 10.79
#